data_b43a83a590d38a472cac4683be366c4a
#
_entry.id   b43a83a590d38a472cac4683be366c4a
#
_cell.length_a   1.000
_cell.length_b   1.000
_cell.length_c   1.000
_cell.angle_alpha   90.00
_cell.angle_beta   90.00
_cell.angle_gamma   90.00
#
_symmetry.space_group_name_H-M   'P 1'
#
loop_
_entity.id
_entity.type
_entity.pdbx_description
1 polymer ?
#
loop_
_entity_poly.entity_id
_entity_poly.type
_entity_poly.pdbx_seq_one_letter_code
_entity_poly.pdbx_strand_id
1 'polypeptide(L)'
;PAENLKRAVAEYNKAVETKKDPLGRNPNVLVNKIEKAPFYSGRLTMAVHHTMGGIEINSKAQVMDRYQKPIPGLYAAGEVTGGVHGTNRVGGNAVAEIFTIGRMAGQNAARGL
;
A
#
# COMPACT_ATOMS: atom_id res chain seq x y z
N PRO A 1 9.78 -23.85 -17.81
CA PRO A 1 9.34 -25.16 -18.33
C PRO A 1 8.01 -25.56 -17.69
N ALA A 2 7.13 -26.22 -18.45
CA ALA A 2 5.79 -26.59 -17.98
C ALA A 2 5.83 -27.51 -16.74
N GLU A 3 6.82 -28.39 -16.65
CA GLU A 3 6.98 -29.31 -15.52
C GLU A 3 7.28 -28.58 -14.20
N ASN A 4 8.04 -27.48 -14.23
CA ASN A 4 8.28 -26.66 -13.04
C ASN A 4 6.99 -25.99 -12.55
N LEU A 5 6.14 -25.53 -13.47
CA LEU A 5 4.83 -24.96 -13.11
C LEU A 5 3.92 -26.01 -12.48
N LYS A 6 3.81 -27.20 -13.08
CA LYS A 6 3.02 -28.30 -12.52
C LYS A 6 3.47 -28.68 -11.11
N ARG A 7 4.79 -28.80 -10.90
CA ARG A 7 5.37 -29.08 -9.59
C ARG A 7 5.04 -27.97 -8.58
N ALA A 8 5.26 -26.71 -8.96
CA ALA A 8 4.99 -25.58 -8.07
C ALA A 8 3.51 -25.49 -7.66
N VAL A 9 2.58 -25.75 -8.59
CA VAL A 9 1.13 -25.81 -8.28
C VAL A 9 0.82 -26.98 -7.35
N ALA A 10 1.39 -28.16 -7.58
CA ALA A 10 1.19 -29.30 -6.71
C ALA A 10 1.72 -29.06 -5.29
N GLU A 11 2.92 -28.49 -5.16
CA GLU A 11 3.51 -28.11 -3.87
C GLU A 11 2.66 -27.07 -3.14
N TYR A 12 2.18 -26.05 -3.87
CA TYR A 12 1.26 -25.05 -3.31
C TYR A 12 -0.05 -25.66 -2.83
N ASN A 13 -0.69 -26.51 -3.64
CA ASN A 13 -1.94 -27.17 -3.26
C ASN A 13 -1.76 -28.07 -2.03
N LYS A 14 -0.63 -28.77 -1.93
CA LYS A 14 -0.28 -29.54 -0.73
C LYS A 14 -0.10 -28.63 0.49
N ALA A 15 0.55 -27.46 0.33
CA ALA A 15 0.69 -26.48 1.41
C ALA A 15 -0.67 -25.96 1.89
N VAL A 16 -1.62 -25.72 0.98
CA VAL A 16 -3.01 -25.34 1.33
C VAL A 16 -3.69 -26.42 2.19
N GLU A 17 -3.53 -27.70 1.83
CA GLU A 17 -4.12 -28.82 2.57
C GLU A 17 -3.50 -28.99 3.96
N THR A 18 -2.18 -28.96 4.02
CA THR A 18 -1.43 -29.24 5.25
C THR A 18 -1.25 -28.03 6.14
N LYS A 19 -1.57 -26.83 5.63
CA LYS A 19 -1.27 -25.54 6.28
C LYS A 19 0.21 -25.34 6.60
N LYS A 20 1.08 -26.00 5.84
CA LYS A 20 2.54 -25.93 5.98
C LYS A 20 3.15 -25.63 4.61
N ASP A 21 3.85 -24.50 4.52
CA ASP A 21 4.57 -24.10 3.31
C ASP A 21 6.08 -24.14 3.57
N PRO A 22 6.86 -24.85 2.77
CA PRO A 22 8.32 -24.88 2.89
C PRO A 22 8.98 -23.49 2.79
N LEU A 23 8.33 -22.55 2.11
CA LEU A 23 8.78 -21.17 1.97
C LEU A 23 8.34 -20.24 3.11
N GLY A 24 7.71 -20.78 4.17
CA GLY A 24 7.34 -20.03 5.36
C GLY A 24 6.12 -19.12 5.20
N ARG A 25 5.25 -19.38 4.22
CA ARG A 25 4.01 -18.60 4.04
C ARG A 25 3.07 -18.79 5.23
N ASN A 26 2.45 -17.69 5.69
CA ASN A 26 1.50 -17.73 6.81
C ASN A 26 0.34 -18.71 6.49
N PRO A 27 0.04 -19.69 7.37
CA PRO A 27 -1.05 -20.64 7.19
C PRO A 27 -2.42 -20.01 6.91
N ASN A 28 -2.69 -18.83 7.45
CA ASN A 28 -3.96 -18.13 7.28
C ASN A 28 -4.20 -17.62 5.85
N VAL A 29 -3.14 -17.46 5.04
CA VAL A 29 -3.26 -17.06 3.62
C VAL A 29 -3.28 -18.27 2.67
N LEU A 30 -3.07 -19.48 3.17
CA LEU A 30 -3.15 -20.72 2.40
C LEU A 30 -4.60 -21.23 2.38
N VAL A 31 -5.46 -20.55 1.61
CA VAL A 31 -6.91 -20.78 1.66
C VAL A 31 -7.41 -21.59 0.46
N ASN A 32 -7.07 -21.16 -0.75
CA ASN A 32 -7.64 -21.70 -1.97
C ASN A 32 -6.60 -22.46 -2.78
N LYS A 33 -6.95 -23.66 -3.25
CA LYS A 33 -6.14 -24.42 -4.20
C LYS A 33 -6.23 -23.84 -5.62
N ILE A 34 -5.22 -24.11 -6.42
CA ILE A 34 -5.19 -23.84 -7.86
C ILE A 34 -5.55 -25.13 -8.58
N GLU A 35 -6.83 -25.41 -8.78
CA GLU A 35 -7.30 -26.70 -9.34
C GLU A 35 -8.46 -26.58 -10.33
N LYS A 36 -9.12 -25.43 -10.39
CA LYS A 36 -10.33 -25.25 -11.23
C LYS A 36 -10.12 -24.12 -12.23
N ALA A 37 -10.33 -24.40 -13.51
CA ALA A 37 -10.30 -23.40 -14.57
C ALA A 37 -11.46 -22.38 -14.44
N PRO A 38 -11.33 -21.16 -15.01
CA PRO A 38 -10.19 -20.71 -15.81
C PRO A 38 -8.96 -20.31 -14.97
N PHE A 39 -7.75 -20.55 -15.51
CA PHE A 39 -6.49 -20.12 -14.88
C PHE A 39 -5.98 -18.85 -15.52
N TYR A 40 -5.42 -17.96 -14.69
CA TYR A 40 -4.81 -16.71 -15.12
C TYR A 40 -3.35 -16.70 -14.72
N SER A 41 -2.48 -16.22 -15.59
CA SER A 41 -1.07 -16.03 -15.30
C SER A 41 -0.63 -14.61 -15.66
N GLY A 42 0.28 -14.06 -14.86
CA GLY A 42 0.86 -12.75 -15.08
C GLY A 42 2.35 -12.76 -14.77
N ARG A 43 3.13 -11.99 -15.54
CA ARG A 43 4.52 -11.73 -15.22
C ARG A 43 4.58 -10.65 -14.15
N LEU A 44 5.26 -10.94 -13.05
CA LEU A 44 5.49 -9.99 -11.96
C LEU A 44 6.97 -9.63 -11.88
N THR A 45 7.25 -8.39 -11.53
CA THR A 45 8.58 -7.88 -11.24
C THR A 45 8.52 -6.96 -10.02
N MET A 46 9.67 -6.79 -9.38
CA MET A 46 9.80 -5.84 -8.27
C MET A 46 9.78 -4.41 -8.83
N ALA A 47 8.99 -3.55 -8.22
CA ALA A 47 8.92 -2.13 -8.55
C ALA A 47 8.63 -1.31 -7.30
N VAL A 48 9.13 -0.08 -7.26
CA VAL A 48 8.71 0.89 -6.24
C VAL A 48 7.30 1.34 -6.56
N HIS A 49 6.40 1.18 -5.62
CA HIS A 49 4.99 1.52 -5.81
C HIS A 49 4.67 2.94 -5.32
N HIS A 50 5.21 3.32 -4.17
CA HIS A 50 5.04 4.65 -3.56
C HIS A 50 6.16 4.93 -2.57
N THR A 51 6.30 6.20 -2.18
CA THR A 51 7.17 6.61 -1.08
C THR A 51 6.37 6.75 0.22
N MET A 52 7.00 6.43 1.36
CA MET A 52 6.38 6.57 2.69
C MET A 52 6.78 7.87 3.37
N GLY A 53 7.97 8.38 3.06
CA GLY A 53 8.44 9.69 3.50
C GLY A 53 7.92 10.81 2.61
N GLY A 54 8.03 12.06 3.08
CA GLY A 54 7.60 13.23 2.33
C GLY A 54 7.52 14.47 3.20
N ILE A 55 6.80 15.46 2.72
CA ILE A 55 6.55 16.73 3.41
C ILE A 55 5.68 16.46 4.65
N GLU A 56 6.14 16.89 5.81
CA GLU A 56 5.37 16.78 7.05
C GLU A 56 4.22 17.78 7.07
N ILE A 57 3.04 17.31 7.45
CA ILE A 57 1.82 18.13 7.57
C ILE A 57 1.16 17.95 8.94
N ASN A 58 0.46 18.97 9.40
CA ASN A 58 -0.38 18.89 10.59
C ASN A 58 -1.82 18.42 10.26
N SER A 59 -2.67 18.32 11.28
CA SER A 59 -4.08 17.93 11.13
C SER A 59 -4.94 18.90 10.31
N LYS A 60 -4.41 20.04 9.89
CA LYS A 60 -5.04 21.00 8.98
C LYS A 60 -4.45 20.94 7.56
N ALA A 61 -3.59 19.95 7.26
CA ALA A 61 -2.83 19.81 6.03
C ALA A 61 -1.85 20.98 5.74
N GLN A 62 -1.49 21.78 6.75
CA GLN A 62 -0.45 22.80 6.63
C GLN A 62 0.92 22.12 6.67
N VAL A 63 1.81 22.56 5.81
CA VAL A 63 3.20 22.08 5.79
C VAL A 63 3.94 22.57 7.02
N MET A 64 4.68 21.69 7.66
CA MET A 64 5.48 21.99 8.84
C MET A 64 6.93 22.29 8.45
N ASP A 65 7.53 23.28 9.09
CA ASP A 65 8.96 23.53 8.97
C ASP A 65 9.78 22.59 9.88
N ARG A 66 11.11 22.68 9.79
CA ARG A 66 12.04 21.86 10.63
C ARG A 66 11.92 22.12 12.14
N TYR A 67 11.24 23.18 12.55
CA TYR A 67 10.99 23.55 13.95
C TYR A 67 9.58 23.19 14.41
N GLN A 68 8.86 22.39 13.63
CA GLN A 68 7.48 21.97 13.91
C GLN A 68 6.50 23.15 13.95
N LYS A 69 6.74 24.18 13.13
CA LYS A 69 5.83 25.31 12.96
C LYS A 69 5.19 25.26 11.58
N PRO A 70 3.88 25.55 11.47
CA PRO A 70 3.22 25.66 10.18
C PRO A 70 3.84 26.78 9.33
N ILE A 71 4.12 26.48 8.06
CA ILE A 71 4.54 27.48 7.08
C ILE A 71 3.27 28.19 6.59
N PRO A 72 3.13 29.52 6.82
CA PRO A 72 1.92 30.24 6.47
C PRO A 72 1.59 30.13 4.96
N GLY A 73 0.33 29.81 4.65
CA GLY A 73 -0.16 29.72 3.28
C GLY A 73 0.31 28.49 2.49
N LEU A 74 1.07 27.56 3.09
CA LEU A 74 1.56 26.36 2.43
C LEU A 74 0.83 25.12 2.93
N TYR A 75 0.23 24.36 2.00
CA TYR A 75 -0.52 23.14 2.26
C TYR A 75 -0.02 22.03 1.36
N ALA A 76 -0.14 20.78 1.82
CA ALA A 76 0.20 19.61 1.02
C ALA A 76 -0.76 18.47 1.30
N ALA A 77 -0.99 17.63 0.29
CA ALA A 77 -1.81 16.42 0.38
C ALA A 77 -1.35 15.38 -0.64
N GLY A 78 -1.70 14.12 -0.42
CA GLY A 78 -1.36 13.01 -1.31
C GLY A 78 0.04 12.46 -1.06
N GLU A 79 0.56 11.72 -2.00
CA GLU A 79 1.83 10.97 -1.86
C GLU A 79 3.05 11.86 -1.55
N VAL A 80 2.99 13.15 -1.85
CA VAL A 80 4.06 14.10 -1.49
C VAL A 80 4.20 14.27 0.03
N THR A 81 3.16 13.93 0.80
CA THR A 81 3.17 14.03 2.27
C THR A 81 3.74 12.77 2.91
N GLY A 82 4.51 12.94 3.99
CA GLY A 82 5.05 11.87 4.81
C GLY A 82 4.28 11.65 6.11
N GLY A 83 4.40 10.44 6.67
CA GLY A 83 3.88 10.12 8.00
C GLY A 83 2.42 9.69 8.07
N VAL A 84 1.60 10.01 7.08
CA VAL A 84 0.16 9.69 7.07
C VAL A 84 -0.12 8.18 7.17
N HIS A 85 0.67 7.37 6.49
CA HIS A 85 0.49 5.91 6.44
C HIS A 85 1.49 5.14 7.32
N GLY A 86 2.29 5.82 8.13
CA GLY A 86 3.32 5.19 8.96
C GLY A 86 4.43 4.57 8.10
N THR A 87 4.78 3.32 8.38
CA THR A 87 5.90 2.62 7.70
C THR A 87 5.49 1.83 6.47
N ASN A 88 4.20 1.59 6.28
CA ASN A 88 3.69 0.88 5.11
C ASN A 88 2.21 1.18 4.88
N ARG A 89 1.81 1.26 3.61
CA ARG A 89 0.44 1.55 3.21
C ARG A 89 -0.24 0.33 2.61
N VAL A 90 -1.38 -0.08 3.17
CA VAL A 90 -2.23 -1.12 2.57
C VAL A 90 -2.86 -0.58 1.28
N GLY A 91 -2.89 -1.43 0.25
CA GLY A 91 -3.46 -1.09 -1.06
C GLY A 91 -4.88 -0.55 -0.95
N GLY A 92 -5.19 0.48 -1.75
CA GLY A 92 -6.47 1.19 -1.72
C GLY A 92 -6.51 2.43 -0.81
N ASN A 93 -5.76 2.45 0.29
CA ASN A 93 -5.80 3.56 1.25
C ASN A 93 -5.30 4.90 0.68
N ALA A 94 -4.51 4.88 -0.39
CA ALA A 94 -4.12 6.11 -1.09
C ALA A 94 -5.32 6.91 -1.56
N VAL A 95 -6.34 6.24 -2.12
CA VAL A 95 -7.54 6.91 -2.64
C VAL A 95 -8.30 7.61 -1.52
N ALA A 96 -8.48 6.95 -0.38
CA ALA A 96 -9.12 7.56 0.80
C ALA A 96 -8.33 8.77 1.29
N GLU A 97 -7.01 8.66 1.36
CA GLU A 97 -6.12 9.75 1.83
C GLU A 97 -6.18 10.96 0.89
N ILE A 98 -5.95 10.78 -0.42
CA ILE A 98 -5.89 11.91 -1.36
C ILE A 98 -7.21 12.68 -1.43
N PHE A 99 -8.36 12.01 -1.35
CA PHE A 99 -9.65 12.68 -1.32
C PHE A 99 -9.93 13.40 0.01
N THR A 100 -9.57 12.77 1.14
CA THR A 100 -9.82 13.33 2.46
C THR A 100 -8.89 14.51 2.74
N ILE A 101 -7.58 14.30 2.66
CA ILE A 101 -6.60 15.33 2.99
C ILE A 101 -6.54 16.40 1.90
N GLY A 102 -6.69 16.01 0.62
CA GLY A 102 -6.76 16.98 -0.47
C GLY A 102 -7.94 17.94 -0.34
N ARG A 103 -9.13 17.44 0.02
CA ARG A 103 -10.30 18.28 0.31
C ARG A 103 -10.03 19.22 1.49
N MET A 104 -9.46 18.70 2.56
CA MET A 104 -9.13 19.48 3.76
C MET A 104 -8.10 20.58 3.47
N ALA A 105 -7.03 20.24 2.74
CA ALA A 105 -6.02 21.20 2.30
C ALA A 105 -6.64 22.34 1.48
N GLY A 106 -7.47 22.01 0.48
CA GLY A 106 -8.15 23.00 -0.34
C GLY A 106 -9.10 23.90 0.44
N GLN A 107 -9.88 23.31 1.36
CA GLN A 107 -10.80 24.11 2.22
C GLN A 107 -10.04 25.04 3.16
N ASN A 108 -8.96 24.59 3.77
CA ASN A 108 -8.18 25.40 4.70
C ASN A 108 -7.38 26.48 3.97
N ALA A 109 -6.84 26.18 2.80
CA ALA A 109 -6.20 27.17 1.94
C ALA A 109 -7.17 28.30 1.53
N ALA A 110 -8.40 27.94 1.13
CA ALA A 110 -9.42 28.91 0.76
C ALA A 110 -9.86 29.83 1.92
N ARG A 111 -9.76 29.33 3.16
CA ARG A 111 -10.11 30.08 4.37
C ARG A 111 -8.93 30.85 4.97
N GLY A 112 -7.73 30.68 4.47
CA GLY A 112 -6.52 31.29 5.03
C GLY A 112 -6.13 30.75 6.42
N LEU A 113 -6.48 29.51 6.74
CA LEU A 113 -6.28 28.89 8.06
C LEU A 113 -4.91 28.23 8.17
#